data_f94bb5b3e0fd78eb1fc3184799822053
#
_entry.id   f94bb5b3e0fd78eb1fc3184799822053
#
_cell.length_a   1.000
_cell.length_b   1.000
_cell.length_c   1.000
_cell.angle_alpha   90.00
_cell.angle_beta   90.00
_cell.angle_gamma   90.00
#
_symmetry.space_group_name_H-M   'P 1'
#
loop_
_entity.id
_entity.type
_entity.pdbx_description
1 polymer ?
#
loop_
_entity_poly.entity_id
_entity_poly.type
_entity_poly.pdbx_seq_one_letter_code
_entity_poly.pdbx_strand_id
1 'polypeptide(L)'
;WALFINWFNVPYNKKRDQAYLIRKEDLLFVKKDQKINKNFCSFVASNPSGKRLDFVPKLHSKKYVDCGGSLLNNTGKKIKGRGDQKWKIKYISNFRFNIAFENEIGHGYVTEKILHPMSVNSIPIYWGSDFVNEDFNSESFINATNYEDDEELIAEILDLETNKELYLEKLAE
;
A
#
# COMPACT_ATOMS: atom_id res chain seq x y z
N TRP A 1 -6.68 -9.83 8.55
CA TRP A 1 -6.02 -8.51 8.75
C TRP A 1 -5.91 -8.15 10.23
N ALA A 2 -6.89 -8.48 11.07
CA ALA A 2 -6.85 -8.21 12.51
C ALA A 2 -5.59 -8.76 13.21
N LEU A 3 -4.97 -9.79 12.65
CA LEU A 3 -3.74 -10.38 13.16
C LEU A 3 -2.49 -9.47 13.00
N PHE A 4 -2.57 -8.46 12.14
CA PHE A 4 -1.44 -7.56 11.87
C PHE A 4 -1.49 -6.26 12.68
N ILE A 5 -2.57 -6.02 13.43
CA ILE A 5 -2.73 -4.83 14.27
C ILE A 5 -2.46 -5.18 15.72
N ASN A 6 -1.60 -4.40 16.37
CA ASN A 6 -1.33 -4.54 17.79
C ASN A 6 -2.37 -3.78 18.63
N TRP A 7 -3.57 -4.32 18.74
CA TRP A 7 -4.69 -3.74 19.47
C TRP A 7 -4.42 -3.52 20.98
N PHE A 8 -3.56 -4.33 21.57
CA PHE A 8 -3.30 -4.37 23.01
C PHE A 8 -1.93 -3.85 23.40
N ASN A 9 -1.20 -3.21 22.48
CA ASN A 9 0.17 -2.72 22.72
C ASN A 9 1.11 -3.81 23.28
N VAL A 10 0.93 -5.04 22.86
CA VAL A 10 1.79 -6.16 23.26
C VAL A 10 3.18 -5.97 22.67
N PRO A 11 4.26 -6.07 23.46
CA PRO A 11 5.61 -5.98 22.92
C PRO A 11 5.86 -7.03 21.83
N TYR A 12 6.47 -6.59 20.70
CA TYR A 12 6.84 -7.50 19.62
C TYR A 12 7.87 -8.53 20.11
N ASN A 13 7.55 -9.80 19.93
CA ASN A 13 8.43 -10.91 20.25
C ASN A 13 8.93 -11.58 18.97
N LYS A 14 10.19 -11.31 18.60
CA LYS A 14 10.82 -11.83 17.37
C LYS A 14 10.80 -13.35 17.24
N LYS A 15 10.75 -14.09 18.35
CA LYS A 15 10.72 -15.57 18.34
C LYS A 15 9.32 -16.12 18.08
N ARG A 16 8.28 -15.37 18.42
CA ARG A 16 6.89 -15.79 18.36
C ARG A 16 6.14 -15.12 17.21
N ASP A 17 6.44 -13.84 16.98
CA ASP A 17 5.72 -13.01 16.03
C ASP A 17 6.58 -12.85 14.77
N GLN A 18 6.31 -13.64 13.74
CA GLN A 18 7.00 -13.56 12.46
C GLN A 18 6.58 -12.33 11.64
N ALA A 19 5.40 -11.78 11.92
CA ALA A 19 4.90 -10.57 11.30
C ALA A 19 5.21 -9.34 12.16
N TYR A 20 5.48 -8.22 11.51
CA TYR A 20 5.56 -6.92 12.19
C TYR A 20 4.14 -6.46 12.57
N LEU A 21 3.90 -6.31 13.86
CA LEU A 21 2.61 -5.82 14.34
C LEU A 21 2.54 -4.30 14.23
N ILE A 22 1.57 -3.81 13.49
CA ILE A 22 1.30 -2.38 13.29
C ILE A 22 0.57 -1.87 14.54
N ARG A 23 1.04 -0.77 15.11
CA ARG A 23 0.35 -0.15 16.23
C ARG A 23 -0.91 0.54 15.71
N LYS A 24 -2.00 0.45 16.47
CA LYS A 24 -3.26 1.12 16.11
C LYS A 24 -3.10 2.64 15.93
N GLU A 25 -2.21 3.26 16.72
CA GLU A 25 -1.94 4.70 16.64
C GLU A 25 -1.29 5.10 15.31
N ASP A 26 -0.53 4.19 14.67
CA ASP A 26 0.08 4.43 13.36
C ASP A 26 -0.95 4.37 12.21
N LEU A 27 -2.16 3.84 12.49
CA LEU A 27 -3.28 3.78 11.53
C LEU A 27 -4.33 4.87 11.75
N LEU A 28 -4.53 5.30 13.01
CA LEU A 28 -5.64 6.18 13.40
C LEU A 28 -5.28 7.66 13.43
N PHE A 29 -4.00 7.99 13.41
CA PHE A 29 -3.56 9.38 13.59
C PHE A 29 -2.57 9.81 12.50
N VAL A 30 -3.05 10.65 11.60
CA VAL A 30 -2.14 11.43 10.75
C VAL A 30 -1.42 12.43 11.65
N LYS A 31 -0.13 12.29 11.80
CA LYS A 31 0.67 13.28 12.54
C LYS A 31 0.66 14.56 11.73
N LYS A 32 0.04 15.62 12.24
CA LYS A 32 -0.14 16.92 11.55
C LYS A 32 1.16 17.54 11.00
N ASP A 33 2.31 17.16 11.54
CA ASP A 33 3.64 17.63 11.11
C ASP A 33 4.39 16.61 10.24
N GLN A 34 3.70 15.61 9.71
CA GLN A 34 4.37 14.62 8.89
C GLN A 34 4.76 15.18 7.54
N LYS A 35 6.05 15.03 7.28
CA LYS A 35 6.63 15.32 5.97
C LYS A 35 5.99 14.40 4.94
N ILE A 36 5.30 14.98 3.97
CA ILE A 36 4.77 14.25 2.82
C ILE A 36 5.91 13.43 2.22
N ASN A 37 5.68 12.14 1.98
CA ASN A 37 6.64 11.26 1.32
C ASN A 37 7.02 11.84 -0.04
N LYS A 38 8.30 11.75 -0.40
CA LYS A 38 8.83 12.51 -1.54
C LYS A 38 8.64 11.81 -2.88
N ASN A 39 8.71 10.47 -2.89
CA ASN A 39 8.64 9.69 -4.12
C ASN A 39 7.20 9.39 -4.49
N PHE A 40 6.94 9.16 -5.76
CA PHE A 40 5.61 8.93 -6.28
C PHE A 40 4.98 7.63 -5.75
N CYS A 41 5.34 6.50 -6.32
CA CYS A 41 4.65 5.23 -6.07
C CYS A 41 5.63 4.07 -5.95
N SER A 42 5.34 3.15 -5.03
CA SER A 42 6.09 1.91 -4.86
C SER A 42 5.25 0.67 -5.15
N PHE A 43 5.93 -0.39 -5.59
CA PHE A 43 5.38 -1.72 -5.76
C PHE A 43 6.31 -2.78 -5.17
N VAL A 44 5.81 -3.61 -4.25
CA VAL A 44 6.59 -4.66 -3.59
C VAL A 44 5.84 -5.97 -3.60
N ALA A 45 6.11 -6.80 -4.59
CA ALA A 45 5.52 -8.13 -4.70
C ALA A 45 6.50 -9.15 -5.25
N SER A 46 6.18 -10.45 -5.07
CA SER A 46 6.91 -11.58 -5.63
C SER A 46 6.03 -12.52 -6.46
N ASN A 47 4.71 -12.49 -6.23
CA ASN A 47 3.75 -13.34 -6.94
C ASN A 47 3.26 -12.63 -8.21
N PRO A 48 3.41 -13.24 -9.41
CA PRO A 48 2.92 -12.70 -10.67
C PRO A 48 1.42 -12.98 -10.83
N SER A 49 0.55 -12.10 -10.34
CA SER A 49 -0.87 -12.12 -10.73
C SER A 49 -1.09 -11.30 -12.00
N GLY A 50 -2.12 -11.67 -12.79
CA GLY A 50 -2.43 -10.99 -14.05
C GLY A 50 -2.61 -9.49 -13.86
N LYS A 51 -3.46 -9.07 -12.91
CA LYS A 51 -3.71 -7.64 -12.62
C LYS A 51 -2.45 -6.83 -12.31
N ARG A 52 -1.47 -7.44 -11.64
CA ARG A 52 -0.18 -6.77 -11.36
C ARG A 52 0.66 -6.58 -12.60
N LEU A 53 0.69 -7.61 -13.46
CA LEU A 53 1.46 -7.59 -14.70
C LEU A 53 0.86 -6.63 -15.73
N ASP A 54 -0.45 -6.40 -15.66
CA ASP A 54 -1.15 -5.49 -16.57
C ASP A 54 -1.08 -4.03 -16.09
N PHE A 55 -1.43 -3.77 -14.84
CA PHE A 55 -1.55 -2.41 -14.29
C PHE A 55 -0.21 -1.73 -14.03
N VAL A 56 0.75 -2.43 -13.37
CA VAL A 56 2.01 -1.80 -12.95
C VAL A 56 2.81 -1.23 -14.12
N PRO A 57 2.97 -1.91 -15.26
CA PRO A 57 3.63 -1.33 -16.43
C PRO A 57 2.87 -0.13 -17.03
N LYS A 58 1.54 -0.14 -17.02
CA LYS A 58 0.72 0.99 -17.51
C LYS A 58 0.98 2.24 -16.66
N LEU A 59 0.84 2.14 -15.34
CA LEU A 59 1.13 3.27 -14.44
C LEU A 59 2.59 3.73 -14.57
N HIS A 60 3.55 2.78 -14.66
CA HIS A 60 4.96 3.08 -14.82
C HIS A 60 5.26 3.86 -16.11
N SER A 61 4.53 3.58 -17.19
CA SER A 61 4.67 4.30 -18.47
C SER A 61 4.25 5.77 -18.39
N LYS A 62 3.35 6.11 -17.48
CA LYS A 62 2.90 7.50 -17.24
C LYS A 62 3.78 8.22 -16.22
N LYS A 63 4.16 7.52 -15.15
CA LYS A 63 5.06 8.04 -14.11
C LYS A 63 5.83 6.90 -13.45
N TYR A 64 7.12 7.13 -13.16
CA TYR A 64 8.02 6.09 -12.65
C TYR A 64 7.49 5.46 -11.34
N VAL A 65 7.26 4.15 -11.37
CA VAL A 65 6.92 3.31 -10.21
C VAL A 65 8.16 2.54 -9.78
N ASP A 66 8.54 2.68 -8.51
CA ASP A 66 9.67 1.94 -7.92
C ASP A 66 9.24 0.51 -7.56
N CYS A 67 9.72 -0.47 -8.29
CA CYS A 67 9.43 -1.88 -8.08
C CYS A 67 10.55 -2.55 -7.29
N GLY A 68 10.44 -2.56 -5.95
CA GLY A 68 11.49 -3.08 -5.05
C GLY A 68 11.40 -4.58 -4.76
N GLY A 69 10.31 -5.25 -5.13
CA GLY A 69 10.12 -6.68 -4.96
C GLY A 69 10.93 -7.53 -5.95
N SER A 70 10.66 -8.84 -6.02
CA SER A 70 11.23 -9.69 -7.06
C SER A 70 10.46 -9.61 -8.38
N LEU A 71 9.18 -9.26 -8.31
CA LEU A 71 8.34 -9.04 -9.48
C LEU A 71 8.58 -7.62 -10.03
N LEU A 72 8.84 -7.52 -11.33
CA LEU A 72 9.09 -6.26 -12.06
C LEU A 72 10.20 -5.39 -11.46
N ASN A 73 11.18 -5.99 -10.78
CA ASN A 73 12.24 -5.24 -10.11
C ASN A 73 13.00 -4.30 -11.06
N ASN A 74 12.97 -3.00 -10.74
CA ASN A 74 13.67 -1.96 -11.49
C ASN A 74 14.62 -1.09 -10.65
N THR A 75 14.79 -1.44 -9.35
CA THR A 75 15.63 -0.67 -8.42
C THR A 75 17.06 -1.19 -8.33
N GLY A 76 17.39 -2.26 -9.05
CA GLY A 76 18.71 -2.92 -9.01
C GLY A 76 19.02 -3.63 -7.70
N LYS A 77 18.16 -3.50 -6.69
CA LYS A 77 18.29 -4.15 -5.38
C LYS A 77 16.97 -4.78 -4.98
N LYS A 78 16.98 -6.05 -4.61
CA LYS A 78 15.80 -6.67 -4.01
C LYS A 78 15.68 -6.21 -2.56
N ILE A 79 14.47 -5.82 -2.15
CA ILE A 79 14.18 -5.62 -0.73
C ILE A 79 14.40 -6.96 -0.04
N LYS A 80 15.29 -6.99 0.96
CA LYS A 80 15.66 -8.22 1.68
C LYS A 80 14.44 -8.74 2.44
N GLY A 81 14.08 -9.98 2.19
CA GLY A 81 13.38 -10.80 3.15
C GLY A 81 11.92 -11.08 2.84
N ARG A 82 11.64 -12.27 2.31
CA ARG A 82 10.41 -12.98 2.67
C ARG A 82 10.41 -13.10 4.21
N GLY A 83 9.47 -12.41 4.88
CA GLY A 83 9.32 -12.47 6.34
C GLY A 83 9.85 -11.27 7.13
N ASP A 84 10.66 -10.38 6.57
CA ASP A 84 11.01 -9.14 7.25
C ASP A 84 10.13 -7.96 6.80
N GLN A 85 8.95 -7.88 7.37
CA GLN A 85 7.97 -6.83 7.07
C GLN A 85 8.50 -5.43 7.41
N LYS A 86 9.44 -5.30 8.36
CA LYS A 86 10.04 -4.01 8.72
C LYS A 86 10.74 -3.34 7.54
N TRP A 87 11.46 -4.14 6.74
CA TRP A 87 12.12 -3.61 5.55
C TRP A 87 11.13 -3.15 4.49
N LYS A 88 10.05 -3.92 4.29
CA LYS A 88 8.97 -3.55 3.37
C LYS A 88 8.33 -2.22 3.79
N ILE A 89 7.94 -2.11 5.06
CA ILE A 89 7.32 -0.91 5.63
C ILE A 89 8.27 0.28 5.54
N LYS A 90 9.56 0.11 5.91
CA LYS A 90 10.58 1.16 5.78
C LYS A 90 10.79 1.59 4.31
N TYR A 91 10.69 0.69 3.36
CA TYR A 91 10.78 1.04 1.95
C TYR A 91 9.56 1.85 1.51
N ILE A 92 8.36 1.35 1.80
CA ILE A 92 7.08 2.00 1.46
C ILE A 92 7.00 3.42 2.05
N SER A 93 7.53 3.65 3.25
CA SER A 93 7.51 4.96 3.93
C SER A 93 8.19 6.10 3.17
N ASN A 94 8.86 5.83 2.06
CA ASN A 94 9.43 6.86 1.21
C ASN A 94 8.51 7.32 0.08
N PHE A 95 7.33 6.69 -0.09
CA PHE A 95 6.46 6.88 -1.23
C PHE A 95 5.08 7.40 -0.80
N ARG A 96 4.50 8.27 -1.64
CA ARG A 96 3.14 8.79 -1.45
C ARG A 96 2.08 7.73 -1.68
N PHE A 97 2.29 6.87 -2.67
CA PHE A 97 1.38 5.77 -3.01
C PHE A 97 2.10 4.43 -2.92
N ASN A 98 1.33 3.39 -2.66
CA ASN A 98 1.79 2.00 -2.75
C ASN A 98 0.76 1.14 -3.45
N ILE A 99 1.17 0.38 -4.49
CA ILE A 99 0.31 -0.60 -5.14
C ILE A 99 0.16 -1.80 -4.21
N ALA A 100 -1.01 -1.90 -3.59
CA ALA A 100 -1.40 -2.87 -2.56
C ALA A 100 -2.33 -3.96 -3.11
N PHE A 101 -2.03 -4.46 -4.32
CA PHE A 101 -2.83 -5.49 -4.97
C PHE A 101 -2.67 -6.85 -4.30
N GLU A 102 -3.78 -7.51 -3.99
CA GLU A 102 -3.77 -8.88 -3.50
C GLU A 102 -3.28 -9.87 -4.57
N ASN A 103 -2.98 -11.09 -4.18
CA ASN A 103 -2.53 -12.12 -5.13
C ASN A 103 -3.67 -12.54 -6.06
N GLU A 104 -4.88 -12.53 -5.54
CA GLU A 104 -6.12 -12.93 -6.21
C GLU A 104 -7.30 -12.20 -5.58
N ILE A 105 -8.43 -12.16 -6.28
CA ILE A 105 -9.70 -11.74 -5.70
C ILE A 105 -10.23 -12.91 -4.89
N GLY A 106 -10.55 -12.65 -3.63
CA GLY A 106 -11.16 -13.64 -2.74
C GLY A 106 -12.11 -12.94 -1.79
N HIS A 107 -13.27 -13.54 -1.56
CA HIS A 107 -14.29 -13.05 -0.65
C HIS A 107 -13.72 -12.92 0.76
N GLY A 108 -13.64 -11.70 1.29
CA GLY A 108 -13.02 -11.43 2.59
C GLY A 108 -11.49 -11.62 2.64
N TYR A 109 -10.82 -11.85 1.50
CA TYR A 109 -9.36 -11.97 1.46
C TYR A 109 -8.71 -10.58 1.41
N VAL A 110 -8.56 -9.98 2.59
CA VAL A 110 -7.84 -8.72 2.80
C VAL A 110 -6.64 -8.99 3.69
N THR A 111 -5.44 -8.58 3.27
CA THR A 111 -4.20 -8.91 3.96
C THR A 111 -3.44 -7.65 4.42
N GLU A 112 -2.23 -7.85 4.91
CA GLU A 112 -1.33 -6.77 5.34
C GLU A 112 -0.99 -5.75 4.24
N LYS A 113 -1.33 -6.02 3.00
CA LYS A 113 -0.95 -5.18 1.85
C LYS A 113 -1.56 -3.79 1.91
N ILE A 114 -2.82 -3.70 2.34
CA ILE A 114 -3.49 -2.40 2.54
C ILE A 114 -2.99 -1.70 3.82
N LEU A 115 -2.71 -2.45 4.88
CA LEU A 115 -2.30 -1.92 6.19
C LEU A 115 -0.88 -1.33 6.19
N HIS A 116 0.06 -1.97 5.50
CA HIS A 116 1.45 -1.53 5.49
C HIS A 116 1.62 -0.10 4.99
N PRO A 117 1.04 0.30 3.83
CA PRO A 117 1.13 1.70 3.39
C PRO A 117 0.41 2.65 4.35
N MET A 118 -0.79 2.33 4.84
CA MET A 118 -1.51 3.17 5.80
C MET A 118 -0.68 3.48 7.06
N SER A 119 0.04 2.48 7.58
CA SER A 119 0.87 2.64 8.79
C SER A 119 2.05 3.61 8.63
N VAL A 120 2.36 4.03 7.43
CA VAL A 120 3.49 4.92 7.10
C VAL A 120 3.08 6.13 6.25
N ASN A 121 1.79 6.48 6.26
CA ASN A 121 1.22 7.60 5.52
C ASN A 121 1.51 7.54 4.01
N SER A 122 1.36 6.38 3.45
CA SER A 122 1.34 6.13 2.02
C SER A 122 -0.07 5.70 1.64
N ILE A 123 -0.69 6.33 0.67
CA ILE A 123 -2.04 5.98 0.23
C ILE A 123 -1.99 4.64 -0.52
N PRO A 124 -2.75 3.61 -0.07
CA PRO A 124 -2.84 2.36 -0.81
C PRO A 124 -3.61 2.53 -2.12
N ILE A 125 -3.09 1.97 -3.22
CA ILE A 125 -3.86 1.67 -4.42
C ILE A 125 -4.20 0.19 -4.30
N TYR A 126 -5.43 -0.11 -3.90
CA TYR A 126 -5.84 -1.46 -3.52
C TYR A 126 -6.62 -2.16 -4.62
N TRP A 127 -6.37 -3.45 -4.81
CA TRP A 127 -7.17 -4.35 -5.61
C TRP A 127 -7.23 -5.72 -4.92
N GLY A 128 -8.44 -6.24 -4.71
CA GLY A 128 -8.65 -7.50 -4.00
C GLY A 128 -10.10 -7.74 -3.66
N SER A 129 -10.39 -7.99 -2.39
CA SER A 129 -11.72 -8.30 -1.89
C SER A 129 -12.70 -7.13 -2.05
N ASP A 130 -13.92 -7.44 -2.44
CA ASP A 130 -15.10 -6.58 -2.45
C ASP A 130 -15.55 -6.13 -1.04
N PHE A 131 -15.18 -6.88 -0.01
CA PHE A 131 -15.47 -6.57 1.41
C PHE A 131 -14.47 -5.61 2.05
N VAL A 132 -13.51 -5.07 1.33
CA VAL A 132 -12.50 -4.16 1.90
C VAL A 132 -13.14 -2.94 2.58
N ASN A 133 -14.25 -2.44 2.05
CA ASN A 133 -14.96 -1.28 2.59
C ASN A 133 -15.73 -1.57 3.90
N GLU A 134 -15.90 -2.84 4.28
CA GLU A 134 -16.50 -3.20 5.58
C GLU A 134 -15.50 -3.00 6.73
N ASP A 135 -14.20 -3.09 6.44
CA ASP A 135 -13.12 -3.03 7.41
C ASP A 135 -12.35 -1.71 7.38
N PHE A 136 -12.36 -1.00 6.25
CA PHE A 136 -11.58 0.22 6.03
C PHE A 136 -12.44 1.36 5.50
N ASN A 137 -12.17 2.59 5.96
CA ASN A 137 -12.79 3.77 5.38
C ASN A 137 -12.44 3.87 3.89
N SER A 138 -13.46 3.83 3.02
CA SER A 138 -13.31 3.87 1.55
C SER A 138 -12.58 5.12 1.05
N GLU A 139 -12.63 6.21 1.82
CA GLU A 139 -11.97 7.47 1.48
C GLU A 139 -10.44 7.43 1.76
N SER A 140 -9.97 6.51 2.61
CA SER A 140 -8.55 6.44 3.03
C SER A 140 -7.62 5.74 2.02
N PHE A 141 -8.15 5.16 0.95
CA PHE A 141 -7.39 4.47 -0.08
C PHE A 141 -8.04 4.61 -1.46
N ILE A 142 -7.33 4.21 -2.50
CA ILE A 142 -7.86 4.16 -3.87
C ILE A 142 -8.23 2.70 -4.16
N ASN A 143 -9.54 2.43 -4.29
CA ASN A 143 -10.00 1.09 -4.61
C ASN A 143 -10.08 0.89 -6.13
N ALA A 144 -9.14 0.14 -6.67
CA ALA A 144 -9.04 -0.13 -8.11
C ALA A 144 -10.26 -0.86 -8.71
N THR A 145 -11.12 -1.44 -7.87
CA THR A 145 -12.35 -2.09 -8.35
C THR A 145 -13.50 -1.11 -8.61
N ASN A 146 -13.36 0.17 -8.20
CA ASN A 146 -14.35 1.21 -8.42
C ASN A 146 -14.27 1.86 -9.81
N TYR A 147 -13.24 1.52 -10.60
CA TYR A 147 -12.99 2.12 -11.93
C TYR A 147 -13.31 1.14 -13.02
N GLU A 148 -13.86 1.64 -14.14
CA GLU A 148 -14.23 0.82 -15.29
C GLU A 148 -12.99 0.23 -15.96
N ASP A 149 -11.90 1.03 -16.02
CA ASP A 149 -10.64 0.60 -16.61
C ASP A 149 -9.40 1.16 -15.89
N ASP A 150 -8.22 0.72 -16.33
CA ASP A 150 -6.95 1.15 -15.75
C ASP A 150 -6.60 2.60 -16.09
N GLU A 151 -7.11 3.18 -17.17
CA GLU A 151 -6.80 4.56 -17.59
C GLU A 151 -7.52 5.55 -16.66
N GLU A 152 -8.76 5.28 -16.30
CA GLU A 152 -9.53 6.07 -15.32
C GLU A 152 -8.85 6.03 -13.94
N LEU A 153 -8.47 4.84 -13.48
CA LEU A 153 -7.73 4.67 -12.23
C LEU A 153 -6.41 5.45 -12.23
N ILE A 154 -5.65 5.38 -13.32
CA ILE A 154 -4.38 6.08 -13.48
C ILE A 154 -4.60 7.60 -13.47
N ALA A 155 -5.66 8.09 -14.12
CA ALA A 155 -5.98 9.51 -14.13
C ALA A 155 -6.20 10.06 -12.71
N GLU A 156 -6.98 9.35 -11.87
CA GLU A 156 -7.17 9.74 -10.47
C GLU A 156 -5.87 9.74 -9.66
N ILE A 157 -5.04 8.69 -9.82
CA ILE A 157 -3.74 8.62 -9.13
C ILE A 157 -2.85 9.81 -9.50
N LEU A 158 -2.83 10.20 -10.77
CA LEU A 158 -2.03 11.33 -11.25
C LEU A 158 -2.61 12.68 -10.84
N ASP A 159 -3.93 12.80 -10.72
CA ASP A 159 -4.58 14.00 -10.18
C ASP A 159 -4.21 14.21 -8.70
N LEU A 160 -4.36 13.18 -7.88
CA LEU A 160 -3.93 13.19 -6.48
C LEU A 160 -2.42 13.44 -6.33
N GLU A 161 -1.60 12.96 -7.26
CA GLU A 161 -0.15 13.20 -7.28
C GLU A 161 0.20 14.67 -7.50
N THR A 162 -0.56 15.37 -8.34
CA THR A 162 -0.31 16.77 -8.71
C THR A 162 -1.03 17.75 -7.81
N ASN A 163 -2.17 17.35 -7.23
CA ASN A 163 -2.97 18.17 -6.33
C ASN A 163 -2.68 17.84 -4.85
N LYS A 164 -1.85 18.69 -4.24
CA LYS A 164 -1.41 18.51 -2.86
C LYS A 164 -2.56 18.55 -1.85
N GLU A 165 -3.58 19.34 -2.09
CA GLU A 165 -4.73 19.51 -1.17
C GLU A 165 -5.57 18.24 -1.16
N LEU A 166 -5.97 17.74 -2.33
CA LEU A 166 -6.70 16.46 -2.46
C LEU A 166 -5.91 15.28 -1.89
N TYR A 167 -4.58 15.26 -2.12
CA TYR A 167 -3.73 14.21 -1.54
C TYR A 167 -3.76 14.23 0.00
N LEU A 168 -3.68 15.43 0.61
CA LEU A 168 -3.68 15.57 2.07
C LEU A 168 -5.06 15.28 2.68
N GLU A 169 -6.13 15.65 2.00
CA GLU A 169 -7.51 15.30 2.38
C GLU A 169 -7.66 13.78 2.44
N LYS A 170 -7.32 13.09 1.33
CA LYS A 170 -7.39 11.62 1.28
C LYS A 170 -6.48 10.92 2.29
N LEU A 171 -5.33 11.50 2.61
CA LEU A 171 -4.40 10.95 3.60
C LEU A 171 -4.92 11.14 5.04
N ALA A 172 -5.81 12.10 5.28
CA ALA A 172 -6.36 12.42 6.61
C ALA A 172 -7.54 11.50 7.00
N GLU A 173 -8.12 10.79 6.05
CA GLU A 173 -9.21 9.84 6.22
C GLU A 173 -8.74 8.47 6.77
#